data_dfc9da87e053a6a4105c71c19113f2d1
#
_entry.id   dfc9da87e053a6a4105c71c19113f2d1
#
_cell.length_a   1.000
_cell.length_b   1.000
_cell.length_c   1.000
_cell.angle_alpha   90.00
_cell.angle_beta   90.00
_cell.angle_gamma   90.00
#
_symmetry.space_group_name_H-M   'P 1'
#
loop_
_entity.id
_entity.type
_entity.pdbx_description
1 polymer ?
#
loop_
_entity_poly.entity_id
_entity_poly.type
_entity_poly.pdbx_seq_one_letter_code
_entity_poly.pdbx_strand_id
1 'polypeptide(L)'
;MRDVLRKCLAAVAVAVAASATLSAFGGEGGRTGPWSKEKAWAWYNAQPWIRGVNFVPSDCVNFVDLWQEHGFEERFATAERELALAAETGFNTVRLFLQFEVWLYEREGFLARFDRYLGACEKHGIRAIVVLFNDCAPSKANFFLKRMGDQTTVYKGLGVRARSPHTGGKDIGYNILDVPEYAGKLYEMAEEVMRLHAHDRRILFWNVMNEPGYNGHGKVAAPHLRRLFEIGWRVNPDQPLAADLFATLGRGKSNPAENMAAACSDIVSYHCYRDFEFQVKRIAYLRRRFGRPLVNTEWMNRITNNRFAECYPLFYLQRVGAVSWGLVRSRRHPSSSEPWPALWTRYEKGEGDDYDFTQWMHDIYRPSYRPYDPQEIKLIKRFNALAESADSIRTQIHHQTGETK
;
A
#
# COMPACT_ATOMS: atom_id res chain seq x y z
N MET A 1 43.77 -15.70 -33.75
CA MET A 1 43.98 -14.39 -33.05
C MET A 1 43.10 -13.27 -33.57
N ARG A 2 42.86 -13.12 -34.89
CA ARG A 2 41.99 -12.07 -35.46
C ARG A 2 40.51 -12.26 -35.18
N ASP A 3 40.00 -13.48 -35.05
CA ASP A 3 38.57 -13.74 -34.79
C ASP A 3 38.17 -13.55 -33.31
N VAL A 4 39.09 -13.74 -32.37
CA VAL A 4 38.87 -13.47 -30.95
C VAL A 4 38.80 -11.96 -30.70
N LEU A 5 39.63 -11.17 -31.36
CA LEU A 5 39.57 -9.70 -31.29
C LEU A 5 38.29 -9.13 -31.90
N ARG A 6 37.76 -9.71 -32.98
CA ARG A 6 36.46 -9.27 -33.55
C ARG A 6 35.26 -9.56 -32.63
N LYS A 7 35.27 -10.70 -31.95
CA LYS A 7 34.22 -11.05 -30.98
C LYS A 7 34.27 -10.18 -29.72
N CYS A 8 35.46 -9.82 -29.25
CA CYS A 8 35.61 -8.91 -28.12
C CYS A 8 35.20 -7.46 -28.46
N LEU A 9 35.53 -6.99 -29.68
CA LEU A 9 35.10 -5.67 -30.15
C LEU A 9 33.59 -5.58 -30.39
N ALA A 10 32.92 -6.65 -30.85
CA ALA A 10 31.48 -6.71 -30.99
C ALA A 10 30.78 -6.72 -29.63
N ALA A 11 31.33 -7.41 -28.63
CA ALA A 11 30.78 -7.43 -27.27
C ALA A 11 30.90 -6.06 -26.55
N VAL A 12 32.01 -5.35 -26.78
CA VAL A 12 32.22 -4.00 -26.23
C VAL A 12 31.32 -2.97 -26.92
N ALA A 13 31.11 -3.10 -28.25
CA ALA A 13 30.22 -2.21 -28.99
C ALA A 13 28.73 -2.38 -28.56
N VAL A 14 28.30 -3.61 -28.26
CA VAL A 14 26.91 -3.86 -27.74
C VAL A 14 26.76 -3.35 -26.30
N ALA A 15 27.81 -3.47 -25.48
CA ALA A 15 27.76 -2.93 -24.11
C ALA A 15 27.79 -1.40 -24.09
N VAL A 16 28.51 -0.75 -24.99
CA VAL A 16 28.57 0.72 -25.14
C VAL A 16 27.27 1.25 -25.76
N ALA A 17 26.64 0.54 -26.70
CA ALA A 17 25.37 0.91 -27.29
C ALA A 17 24.21 0.76 -26.27
N ALA A 18 24.25 -0.27 -25.41
CA ALA A 18 23.26 -0.42 -24.31
C ALA A 18 23.42 0.67 -23.24
N SER A 19 24.62 1.14 -22.97
CA SER A 19 24.86 2.27 -22.05
C SER A 19 24.48 3.63 -22.65
N ALA A 20 24.65 3.80 -23.97
CA ALA A 20 24.33 5.06 -24.68
C ALA A 20 22.82 5.23 -24.89
N THR A 21 22.02 4.15 -25.00
CA THR A 21 20.57 4.24 -25.10
C THR A 21 19.89 4.50 -23.75
N LEU A 22 20.53 4.20 -22.63
CA LEU A 22 20.03 4.58 -21.29
C LEU A 22 20.21 6.08 -20.97
N SER A 23 21.14 6.77 -21.64
CA SER A 23 21.38 8.20 -21.45
C SER A 23 20.47 9.11 -22.29
N ALA A 24 19.75 8.59 -23.29
CA ALA A 24 18.96 9.39 -24.23
C ALA A 24 17.52 9.67 -23.77
N PHE A 25 17.07 9.16 -22.60
CA PHE A 25 15.74 9.40 -22.04
C PHE A 25 15.73 10.16 -20.71
N GLY A 26 16.83 10.82 -20.35
CA GLY A 26 16.88 11.79 -19.26
C GLY A 26 16.20 13.09 -19.69
N GLY A 27 14.87 13.18 -19.53
CA GLY A 27 14.18 14.49 -19.54
C GLY A 27 14.76 15.36 -18.44
N GLU A 28 14.92 16.65 -18.69
CA GLU A 28 15.33 17.65 -17.70
C GLU A 28 14.46 17.50 -16.45
N GLY A 29 15.03 17.06 -15.30
CA GLY A 29 14.36 16.99 -14.02
C GLY A 29 14.20 15.61 -13.35
N GLY A 30 14.54 14.49 -14.01
CA GLY A 30 14.50 13.16 -13.41
C GLY A 30 15.58 12.93 -12.34
N ARG A 31 15.34 12.00 -11.38
CA ARG A 31 16.30 11.57 -10.37
C ARG A 31 16.73 10.11 -10.60
N THR A 32 17.88 9.70 -10.04
CA THR A 32 18.45 8.37 -10.24
C THR A 32 18.38 7.48 -8.99
N GLY A 33 17.76 7.96 -7.93
CA GLY A 33 17.70 7.25 -6.65
C GLY A 33 16.68 7.85 -5.68
N PRO A 34 16.60 7.31 -4.45
CA PRO A 34 15.70 7.82 -3.43
C PRO A 34 16.09 9.24 -2.98
N TRP A 35 15.14 9.94 -2.39
CA TRP A 35 15.39 11.23 -1.74
C TRP A 35 16.49 11.11 -0.68
N SER A 36 17.16 12.23 -0.38
CA SER A 36 17.99 12.31 0.81
C SER A 36 17.13 12.13 2.07
N LYS A 37 17.75 11.80 3.20
CA LYS A 37 17.03 11.67 4.48
C LYS A 37 16.43 13.01 4.91
N GLU A 38 17.16 14.08 4.67
CA GLU A 38 16.75 15.45 4.99
C GLU A 38 15.48 15.84 4.20
N LYS A 39 15.45 15.58 2.89
CA LYS A 39 14.27 15.82 2.06
C LYS A 39 13.08 14.98 2.53
N ALA A 40 13.31 13.71 2.84
CA ALA A 40 12.26 12.82 3.35
C ALA A 40 11.67 13.31 4.68
N TRP A 41 12.51 13.76 5.60
CA TRP A 41 12.07 14.32 6.88
C TRP A 41 11.41 15.69 6.71
N ALA A 42 11.92 16.57 5.85
CA ALA A 42 11.29 17.86 5.54
C ALA A 42 9.86 17.64 5.00
N TRP A 43 9.70 16.73 4.03
CA TRP A 43 8.39 16.35 3.52
C TRP A 43 7.47 15.81 4.62
N TYR A 44 7.95 14.85 5.43
CA TYR A 44 7.16 14.21 6.48
C TYR A 44 6.72 15.19 7.56
N ASN A 45 7.62 16.07 7.98
CA ASN A 45 7.35 17.09 8.99
C ASN A 45 6.37 18.16 8.54
N ALA A 46 6.28 18.39 7.23
CA ALA A 46 5.27 19.26 6.64
C ALA A 46 3.87 18.63 6.59
N GLN A 47 3.74 17.31 6.82
CA GLN A 47 2.44 16.66 6.86
C GLN A 47 1.81 16.75 8.26
N PRO A 48 0.47 16.82 8.38
CA PRO A 48 -0.21 16.45 9.61
C PRO A 48 0.13 14.99 9.94
N TRP A 49 -0.08 14.58 11.21
CA TRP A 49 0.09 13.15 11.52
C TRP A 49 -0.74 12.28 10.58
N ILE A 50 -0.07 11.43 9.80
CA ILE A 50 -0.69 10.52 8.84
C ILE A 50 -1.47 9.46 9.59
N ARG A 51 -2.79 9.41 9.42
CA ARG A 51 -3.70 8.48 10.07
C ARG A 51 -4.84 8.10 9.14
N GLY A 52 -5.12 6.83 9.02
CA GLY A 52 -6.11 6.39 8.04
C GLY A 52 -6.36 4.90 8.01
N VAL A 53 -6.93 4.48 6.89
CA VAL A 53 -7.34 3.09 6.66
C VAL A 53 -6.98 2.61 5.27
N ASN A 54 -6.72 1.32 5.12
CA ASN A 54 -6.78 0.66 3.82
C ASN A 54 -8.25 0.61 3.40
N PHE A 55 -8.56 1.14 2.23
CA PHE A 55 -9.93 1.44 1.84
C PHE A 55 -10.41 0.54 0.70
N VAL A 56 -11.45 -0.22 0.99
CA VAL A 56 -12.24 -0.98 0.03
C VAL A 56 -13.70 -0.79 0.44
N PRO A 57 -14.57 -0.21 -0.40
CA PRO A 57 -15.98 -0.05 -0.07
C PRO A 57 -16.64 -1.37 0.33
N SER A 58 -17.56 -1.31 1.30
CA SER A 58 -18.13 -2.52 1.93
C SER A 58 -18.96 -3.39 0.98
N ASP A 59 -19.36 -2.88 -0.18
CA ASP A 59 -20.07 -3.60 -1.23
C ASP A 59 -19.16 -4.11 -2.37
N CYS A 60 -17.87 -3.81 -2.35
CA CYS A 60 -16.89 -4.40 -3.26
C CYS A 60 -16.47 -5.80 -2.78
N VAL A 61 -16.30 -6.72 -3.70
CA VAL A 61 -15.74 -8.05 -3.44
C VAL A 61 -14.21 -8.00 -3.44
N ASN A 62 -13.63 -7.24 -4.37
CA ASN A 62 -12.20 -7.14 -4.58
C ASN A 62 -11.84 -5.80 -5.26
N PHE A 63 -10.58 -5.62 -5.62
CA PHE A 63 -10.12 -4.40 -6.30
C PHE A 63 -10.59 -4.28 -7.75
N VAL A 64 -11.04 -5.36 -8.42
CA VAL A 64 -11.71 -5.25 -9.72
C VAL A 64 -13.01 -4.49 -9.54
N ASP A 65 -13.84 -4.86 -8.57
CA ASP A 65 -15.08 -4.17 -8.22
C ASP A 65 -14.88 -2.68 -7.88
N LEU A 66 -13.73 -2.36 -7.32
CA LEU A 66 -13.40 -0.98 -6.98
C LEU A 66 -13.26 -0.09 -8.23
N TRP A 67 -12.77 -0.65 -9.33
CA TRP A 67 -12.33 0.14 -10.47
C TRP A 67 -13.08 -0.13 -11.78
N GLN A 68 -13.71 -1.31 -11.97
CA GLN A 68 -14.39 -1.66 -13.21
C GLN A 68 -15.66 -0.81 -13.46
N GLU A 69 -16.06 -0.66 -14.73
CA GLU A 69 -17.27 0.08 -15.09
C GLU A 69 -18.54 -0.61 -14.56
N HIS A 70 -18.58 -1.94 -14.67
CA HIS A 70 -19.71 -2.74 -14.20
C HIS A 70 -20.09 -2.46 -12.75
N GLY A 71 -21.24 -1.85 -12.51
CA GLY A 71 -21.77 -1.49 -11.21
C GLY A 71 -20.98 -0.39 -10.46
N PHE A 72 -20.18 0.41 -11.16
CA PHE A 72 -19.32 1.42 -10.58
C PHE A 72 -20.09 2.49 -9.78
N GLU A 73 -21.17 3.03 -10.36
CA GLU A 73 -21.88 4.16 -9.74
C GLU A 73 -22.49 3.81 -8.37
N GLU A 74 -23.01 2.61 -8.22
CA GLU A 74 -23.57 2.13 -6.95
C GLU A 74 -22.47 1.97 -5.89
N ARG A 75 -21.34 1.34 -6.26
CA ARG A 75 -20.19 1.16 -5.40
C ARG A 75 -19.48 2.47 -5.07
N PHE A 76 -19.42 3.38 -6.02
CA PHE A 76 -18.87 4.71 -5.79
C PHE A 76 -19.73 5.53 -4.81
N ALA A 77 -21.05 5.45 -4.91
CA ALA A 77 -21.95 6.06 -3.93
C ALA A 77 -21.76 5.48 -2.51
N THR A 78 -21.45 4.17 -2.41
CA THR A 78 -21.07 3.57 -1.11
C THR A 78 -19.71 4.09 -0.66
N ALA A 79 -18.74 4.19 -1.58
CA ALA A 79 -17.41 4.73 -1.28
C ALA A 79 -17.48 6.17 -0.76
N GLU A 80 -18.28 7.05 -1.36
CA GLU A 80 -18.45 8.43 -0.87
C GLU A 80 -18.99 8.49 0.56
N ARG A 81 -19.99 7.65 0.90
CA ARG A 81 -20.51 7.56 2.28
C ARG A 81 -19.47 7.07 3.27
N GLU A 82 -18.65 6.10 2.86
CA GLU A 82 -17.63 5.51 3.72
C GLU A 82 -16.40 6.43 3.86
N LEU A 83 -16.06 7.21 2.84
CA LEU A 83 -15.05 8.28 2.94
C LEU A 83 -15.53 9.39 3.89
N ALA A 84 -16.81 9.79 3.83
CA ALA A 84 -17.38 10.70 4.80
C ALA A 84 -17.28 10.15 6.24
N LEU A 85 -17.60 8.87 6.45
CA LEU A 85 -17.46 8.20 7.75
C LEU A 85 -15.98 8.16 8.22
N ALA A 86 -15.05 7.93 7.32
CA ALA A 86 -13.62 7.97 7.62
C ALA A 86 -13.20 9.38 8.09
N ALA A 87 -13.64 10.43 7.39
CA ALA A 87 -13.40 11.82 7.78
C ALA A 87 -14.07 12.18 9.12
N GLU A 88 -15.30 11.76 9.35
CA GLU A 88 -16.00 11.93 10.65
C GLU A 88 -15.30 11.22 11.82
N THR A 89 -14.55 10.16 11.51
CA THR A 89 -13.69 9.47 12.47
C THR A 89 -12.39 10.23 12.73
N GLY A 90 -12.09 11.23 11.88
CA GLY A 90 -10.90 12.07 11.93
C GLY A 90 -9.71 11.47 11.17
N PHE A 91 -9.92 10.49 10.31
CA PHE A 91 -8.89 10.02 9.39
C PHE A 91 -8.64 11.03 8.27
N ASN A 92 -7.37 11.21 7.89
CA ASN A 92 -6.96 12.11 6.82
C ASN A 92 -6.29 11.38 5.64
N THR A 93 -6.28 10.05 5.68
CA THR A 93 -5.58 9.24 4.69
C THR A 93 -6.35 7.96 4.40
N VAL A 94 -6.41 7.58 3.12
CA VAL A 94 -6.81 6.24 2.69
C VAL A 94 -5.71 5.62 1.84
N ARG A 95 -5.59 4.30 1.88
CA ARG A 95 -4.69 3.55 1.01
C ARG A 95 -5.50 2.80 -0.03
N LEU A 96 -5.30 3.14 -1.31
CA LEU A 96 -6.03 2.65 -2.47
C LEU A 96 -5.14 1.76 -3.33
N PHE A 97 -5.62 0.56 -3.63
CA PHE A 97 -4.94 -0.37 -4.52
C PHE A 97 -5.45 -0.23 -5.94
N LEU A 98 -4.58 0.05 -6.88
CA LEU A 98 -4.91 0.00 -8.29
C LEU A 98 -5.03 -1.45 -8.77
N GLN A 99 -5.80 -1.66 -9.84
CA GLN A 99 -6.01 -2.98 -10.39
C GLN A 99 -5.59 -3.01 -11.86
N PHE A 100 -4.54 -3.76 -12.14
CA PHE A 100 -3.93 -3.83 -13.46
C PHE A 100 -4.89 -4.27 -14.54
N GLU A 101 -5.70 -5.30 -14.29
CA GLU A 101 -6.62 -5.83 -15.29
C GLU A 101 -7.68 -4.81 -15.71
N VAL A 102 -8.16 -3.99 -14.77
CA VAL A 102 -9.12 -2.94 -15.11
C VAL A 102 -8.47 -1.88 -15.99
N TRP A 103 -7.24 -1.46 -15.66
CA TRP A 103 -6.49 -0.59 -16.55
C TRP A 103 -6.25 -1.22 -17.92
N LEU A 104 -5.94 -2.53 -17.98
CA LEU A 104 -5.66 -3.24 -19.22
C LEU A 104 -6.89 -3.28 -20.16
N TYR A 105 -8.08 -3.49 -19.60
CA TYR A 105 -9.31 -3.68 -20.38
C TYR A 105 -10.16 -2.42 -20.53
N GLU A 106 -10.08 -1.48 -19.60
CA GLU A 106 -10.93 -0.29 -19.51
C GLU A 106 -10.09 0.99 -19.25
N ARG A 107 -8.96 1.14 -19.93
CA ARG A 107 -7.91 2.13 -19.61
C ARG A 107 -8.44 3.53 -19.37
N GLU A 108 -9.17 4.12 -20.32
CA GLU A 108 -9.72 5.48 -20.21
C GLU A 108 -10.72 5.60 -19.05
N GLY A 109 -11.64 4.64 -18.98
CA GLY A 109 -12.62 4.58 -17.89
C GLY A 109 -11.96 4.39 -16.53
N PHE A 110 -10.93 3.55 -16.43
CA PHE A 110 -10.16 3.37 -15.21
C PHE A 110 -9.50 4.69 -14.74
N LEU A 111 -8.84 5.40 -15.63
CA LEU A 111 -8.19 6.68 -15.31
C LEU A 111 -9.22 7.73 -14.85
N ALA A 112 -10.37 7.82 -15.52
CA ALA A 112 -11.45 8.72 -15.12
C ALA A 112 -12.04 8.35 -13.76
N ARG A 113 -12.26 7.06 -13.47
CA ARG A 113 -12.74 6.59 -12.18
C ARG A 113 -11.72 6.81 -11.06
N PHE A 114 -10.43 6.65 -11.36
CA PHE A 114 -9.36 6.95 -10.40
C PHE A 114 -9.35 8.44 -10.02
N ASP A 115 -9.46 9.33 -11.00
CA ASP A 115 -9.57 10.78 -10.73
C ASP A 115 -10.81 11.12 -9.89
N ARG A 116 -11.96 10.48 -10.16
CA ARG A 116 -13.19 10.64 -9.35
C ARG A 116 -12.98 10.20 -7.89
N TYR A 117 -12.25 9.08 -7.64
CA TYR A 117 -11.92 8.66 -6.28
C TYR A 117 -11.02 9.66 -5.56
N LEU A 118 -10.02 10.21 -6.25
CA LEU A 118 -9.18 11.27 -5.69
C LEU A 118 -10.01 12.53 -5.36
N GLY A 119 -10.95 12.90 -6.22
CA GLY A 119 -11.88 14.01 -5.96
C GLY A 119 -12.79 13.76 -4.77
N ALA A 120 -13.30 12.52 -4.61
CA ALA A 120 -14.09 12.12 -3.45
C ALA A 120 -13.28 12.17 -2.14
N CYS A 121 -12.02 11.74 -2.19
CA CYS A 121 -11.10 11.86 -1.05
C CYS A 121 -10.89 13.34 -0.68
N GLU A 122 -10.57 14.18 -1.65
CA GLU A 122 -10.32 15.61 -1.45
C GLU A 122 -11.52 16.34 -0.84
N LYS A 123 -12.73 16.04 -1.32
CA LYS A 123 -14.00 16.57 -0.78
C LYS A 123 -14.13 16.37 0.73
N HIS A 124 -13.53 15.33 1.26
CA HIS A 124 -13.55 14.98 2.68
C HIS A 124 -12.22 15.29 3.42
N GLY A 125 -11.31 16.04 2.79
CA GLY A 125 -10.00 16.37 3.38
C GLY A 125 -9.08 15.14 3.54
N ILE A 126 -9.30 14.09 2.76
CA ILE A 126 -8.54 12.84 2.76
C ILE A 126 -7.57 12.83 1.60
N ARG A 127 -6.35 12.33 1.82
CA ARG A 127 -5.35 12.11 0.77
C ARG A 127 -5.12 10.61 0.57
N ALA A 128 -4.80 10.23 -0.66
CA ALA A 128 -4.61 8.83 -1.03
C ALA A 128 -3.13 8.41 -0.96
N ILE A 129 -2.85 7.28 -0.33
CA ILE A 129 -1.66 6.47 -0.60
C ILE A 129 -2.05 5.54 -1.74
N VAL A 130 -1.36 5.63 -2.88
CA VAL A 130 -1.72 4.87 -4.07
C VAL A 130 -0.79 3.69 -4.24
N VAL A 131 -1.33 2.47 -4.19
CA VAL A 131 -0.60 1.23 -4.42
C VAL A 131 -0.68 0.89 -5.90
N LEU A 132 0.47 0.97 -6.60
CA LEU A 132 0.53 0.72 -8.04
C LEU A 132 0.43 -0.76 -8.38
N PHE A 133 1.03 -1.62 -7.58
CA PHE A 133 1.04 -3.06 -7.80
C PHE A 133 1.02 -3.84 -6.48
N ASN A 134 0.42 -5.03 -6.51
CA ASN A 134 0.31 -5.91 -5.36
C ASN A 134 0.98 -7.27 -5.63
N ASP A 135 2.03 -7.59 -4.85
CA ASP A 135 2.74 -8.86 -4.93
C ASP A 135 2.22 -9.91 -3.91
N CYS A 136 1.25 -9.52 -3.08
CA CYS A 136 0.56 -10.42 -2.15
C CYS A 136 -0.48 -11.27 -2.90
N ALA A 137 -0.01 -12.16 -3.77
CA ALA A 137 -0.82 -13.06 -4.57
C ALA A 137 -0.50 -14.52 -4.26
N PRO A 138 -1.46 -15.45 -4.42
CA PRO A 138 -1.18 -16.88 -4.28
C PRO A 138 -0.24 -17.38 -5.38
N SER A 139 0.35 -18.56 -5.15
CA SER A 139 1.37 -19.16 -6.01
C SER A 139 0.89 -19.50 -7.42
N LYS A 140 1.85 -19.69 -8.32
CA LYS A 140 1.83 -19.96 -9.75
C LYS A 140 0.80 -20.95 -10.31
N ALA A 141 0.18 -21.80 -9.50
CA ALA A 141 -0.55 -22.97 -10.00
C ALA A 141 -1.81 -22.64 -10.82
N ASN A 142 -2.33 -21.41 -10.75
CA ASN A 142 -3.58 -21.02 -11.38
C ASN A 142 -3.49 -19.61 -11.99
N PHE A 143 -2.54 -19.41 -12.93
CA PHE A 143 -2.43 -18.13 -13.61
C PHE A 143 -3.62 -17.90 -14.54
N PHE A 144 -4.33 -16.82 -14.33
CA PHE A 144 -5.25 -16.21 -15.28
C PHE A 144 -5.50 -14.75 -14.89
N LEU A 145 -5.74 -13.91 -15.86
CA LEU A 145 -6.16 -12.52 -15.60
C LEU A 145 -7.55 -12.51 -14.97
N LYS A 146 -7.76 -11.69 -13.98
CA LYS A 146 -9.09 -11.47 -13.39
C LYS A 146 -10.05 -10.97 -14.45
N ARG A 147 -11.28 -11.48 -14.40
CA ARG A 147 -12.31 -11.10 -15.35
C ARG A 147 -13.08 -9.88 -14.86
N MET A 148 -13.50 -9.05 -15.79
CA MET A 148 -14.45 -7.97 -15.54
C MET A 148 -15.87 -8.56 -15.34
N GLY A 149 -16.79 -7.75 -14.84
CA GLY A 149 -18.16 -8.16 -14.55
C GLY A 149 -18.35 -8.63 -13.10
N ASP A 150 -19.32 -9.53 -12.89
CA ASP A 150 -19.66 -10.00 -11.55
C ASP A 150 -18.50 -10.70 -10.85
N GLN A 151 -18.12 -10.17 -9.69
CA GLN A 151 -17.10 -10.74 -8.83
C GLN A 151 -17.73 -11.70 -7.80
N THR A 152 -17.00 -12.70 -7.38
CA THR A 152 -17.45 -13.74 -6.45
C THR A 152 -16.49 -13.92 -5.28
N THR A 153 -17.06 -14.15 -4.10
CA THR A 153 -16.32 -14.43 -2.85
C THR A 153 -15.99 -15.92 -2.65
N VAL A 154 -16.53 -16.81 -3.49
CA VAL A 154 -16.38 -18.25 -3.32
C VAL A 154 -15.46 -18.84 -4.36
N TYR A 155 -14.42 -19.49 -3.89
CA TYR A 155 -13.46 -20.22 -4.73
C TYR A 155 -13.98 -21.64 -4.97
N LYS A 156 -14.67 -21.87 -6.09
CA LYS A 156 -15.15 -23.20 -6.45
C LYS A 156 -13.96 -24.09 -6.83
N GLY A 157 -13.76 -25.15 -6.10
CA GLY A 157 -12.75 -26.17 -6.38
C GLY A 157 -11.63 -26.31 -5.35
N LEU A 158 -11.36 -25.29 -4.53
CA LEU A 158 -10.31 -25.36 -3.49
C LEU A 158 -10.86 -25.34 -2.06
N GLY A 159 -12.18 -25.25 -1.86
CA GLY A 159 -12.80 -25.18 -0.52
C GLY A 159 -12.41 -23.94 0.28
N VAL A 160 -11.75 -22.98 -0.35
CA VAL A 160 -11.22 -21.76 0.30
C VAL A 160 -12.13 -20.60 -0.01
N ARG A 161 -12.63 -19.93 1.03
CA ARG A 161 -13.28 -18.62 0.87
C ARG A 161 -12.21 -17.58 0.55
N ALA A 162 -12.51 -16.65 -0.34
CA ALA A 162 -11.70 -15.46 -0.52
C ALA A 162 -11.58 -14.71 0.81
N ARG A 163 -10.36 -14.39 1.21
CA ARG A 163 -10.07 -13.88 2.55
C ARG A 163 -9.48 -12.49 2.56
N SER A 164 -9.32 -11.92 1.39
CA SER A 164 -8.78 -10.57 1.23
C SER A 164 -9.25 -9.99 -0.10
N PRO A 165 -9.50 -8.70 -0.20
CA PRO A 165 -9.77 -8.00 -1.47
C PRO A 165 -8.68 -8.22 -2.53
N HIS A 166 -7.46 -8.56 -2.11
CA HIS A 166 -6.37 -8.94 -3.02
C HIS A 166 -6.69 -10.19 -3.83
N THR A 167 -7.41 -11.12 -3.22
CA THR A 167 -7.56 -12.49 -3.71
C THR A 167 -8.96 -12.79 -4.20
N GLY A 168 -9.88 -11.87 -4.26
CA GLY A 168 -11.30 -12.04 -4.52
C GLY A 168 -11.71 -13.27 -5.36
N GLY A 169 -12.55 -14.11 -4.79
CA GLY A 169 -13.25 -15.20 -5.44
C GLY A 169 -12.40 -16.28 -6.08
N LYS A 170 -12.93 -16.89 -7.12
CA LYS A 170 -12.26 -17.93 -7.92
C LYS A 170 -11.16 -17.38 -8.83
N ASP A 171 -11.13 -16.08 -9.02
CA ASP A 171 -10.18 -15.41 -9.89
C ASP A 171 -8.99 -14.89 -9.07
N ILE A 172 -8.62 -15.67 -8.08
CA ILE A 172 -7.38 -15.46 -7.35
C ILE A 172 -6.25 -15.99 -8.18
N GLY A 173 -5.21 -15.57 -8.03
CA GLY A 173 -4.31 -16.61 -8.16
C GLY A 173 -3.25 -16.50 -9.11
N TYR A 174 -2.91 -15.36 -9.50
CA TYR A 174 -1.63 -15.25 -10.17
C TYR A 174 -0.85 -14.06 -9.64
N ASN A 175 0.43 -14.20 -9.76
CA ASN A 175 1.30 -13.04 -9.69
C ASN A 175 1.60 -12.64 -11.13
N ILE A 176 1.21 -11.45 -11.53
CA ILE A 176 1.40 -10.95 -12.88
C ILE A 176 2.89 -10.87 -13.27
N LEU A 177 3.78 -10.75 -12.29
CA LEU A 177 5.22 -10.74 -12.50
C LEU A 177 5.78 -12.09 -12.98
N ASP A 178 5.02 -13.19 -12.78
CA ASP A 178 5.37 -14.50 -13.30
C ASP A 178 5.10 -14.65 -14.82
N VAL A 179 4.52 -13.61 -15.44
CA VAL A 179 4.11 -13.62 -16.85
C VAL A 179 4.79 -12.48 -17.60
N PRO A 180 5.91 -12.75 -18.27
CA PRO A 180 6.75 -11.72 -18.90
C PRO A 180 6.03 -10.81 -19.88
N GLU A 181 5.02 -11.32 -20.58
CA GLU A 181 4.23 -10.56 -21.55
C GLU A 181 3.45 -9.40 -20.94
N TYR A 182 3.07 -9.52 -19.65
CA TYR A 182 2.34 -8.48 -18.93
C TYR A 182 3.23 -7.53 -18.16
N ALA A 183 4.49 -7.88 -17.90
CA ALA A 183 5.40 -7.01 -17.14
C ALA A 183 5.60 -5.64 -17.82
N GLY A 184 5.71 -5.61 -19.16
CA GLY A 184 5.78 -4.38 -19.93
C GLY A 184 4.54 -3.51 -19.78
N LYS A 185 3.37 -4.11 -19.82
CA LYS A 185 2.08 -3.42 -19.64
C LYS A 185 1.91 -2.88 -18.23
N LEU A 186 2.38 -3.61 -17.21
CA LEU A 186 2.40 -3.12 -15.84
C LEU A 186 3.27 -1.87 -15.70
N TYR A 187 4.43 -1.83 -16.37
CA TYR A 187 5.30 -0.65 -16.37
C TYR A 187 4.64 0.53 -17.08
N GLU A 188 3.93 0.29 -18.20
CA GLU A 188 3.16 1.32 -18.89
C GLU A 188 2.10 1.93 -17.97
N MET A 189 1.31 1.09 -17.27
CA MET A 189 0.33 1.55 -16.29
C MET A 189 0.97 2.40 -15.19
N ALA A 190 2.04 1.91 -14.60
CA ALA A 190 2.71 2.61 -13.51
C ALA A 190 3.27 3.97 -13.97
N GLU A 191 3.89 4.04 -15.14
CA GLU A 191 4.42 5.28 -15.70
C GLU A 191 3.31 6.26 -16.04
N GLU A 192 2.24 5.80 -16.70
CA GLU A 192 1.10 6.63 -17.09
C GLU A 192 0.42 7.26 -15.88
N VAL A 193 0.04 6.45 -14.88
CA VAL A 193 -0.66 6.93 -13.71
C VAL A 193 0.21 7.91 -12.91
N MET A 194 1.49 7.60 -12.73
CA MET A 194 2.40 8.52 -12.03
C MET A 194 2.63 9.82 -12.80
N ARG A 195 2.71 9.80 -14.15
CA ARG A 195 2.87 11.02 -14.96
C ARG A 195 1.63 11.91 -14.89
N LEU A 196 0.44 11.33 -15.01
CA LEU A 196 -0.82 12.09 -14.96
C LEU A 196 -1.02 12.78 -13.61
N HIS A 197 -0.50 12.22 -12.53
CA HIS A 197 -0.68 12.70 -11.17
C HIS A 197 0.64 13.10 -10.47
N ALA A 198 1.70 13.41 -11.22
CA ALA A 198 3.01 13.72 -10.66
C ALA A 198 2.99 14.94 -9.70
N HIS A 199 2.10 15.90 -9.93
CA HIS A 199 1.94 17.12 -9.12
C HIS A 199 0.59 17.17 -8.39
N ASP A 200 -0.11 16.04 -8.31
CA ASP A 200 -1.43 15.95 -7.70
C ASP A 200 -1.34 15.88 -6.17
N ARG A 201 -1.77 16.96 -5.50
CA ARG A 201 -1.73 17.08 -4.03
C ARG A 201 -2.72 16.16 -3.31
N ARG A 202 -3.69 15.57 -4.01
CA ARG A 202 -4.63 14.57 -3.47
C ARG A 202 -3.92 13.26 -3.16
N ILE A 203 -2.76 13.01 -3.78
CA ILE A 203 -1.92 11.85 -3.50
C ILE A 203 -0.90 12.21 -2.42
N LEU A 204 -0.87 11.42 -1.36
CA LEU A 204 0.07 11.59 -0.26
C LEU A 204 1.45 11.01 -0.60
N PHE A 205 1.49 9.76 -1.05
CA PHE A 205 2.68 9.12 -1.59
C PHE A 205 2.33 7.91 -2.48
N TRP A 206 3.29 7.49 -3.29
CA TRP A 206 3.17 6.32 -4.14
C TRP A 206 3.75 5.09 -3.43
N ASN A 207 2.91 4.08 -3.22
CA ASN A 207 3.36 2.75 -2.83
C ASN A 207 3.55 1.92 -4.11
N VAL A 208 4.79 1.78 -4.56
CA VAL A 208 5.08 1.18 -5.87
C VAL A 208 4.81 -0.32 -5.91
N MET A 209 4.85 -0.99 -4.77
CA MET A 209 4.50 -2.40 -4.65
C MET A 209 4.12 -2.77 -3.22
N ASN A 210 2.94 -3.35 -3.04
CA ASN A 210 2.50 -3.95 -1.79
C ASN A 210 3.22 -5.29 -1.57
N GLU A 211 3.77 -5.49 -0.37
CA GLU A 211 4.37 -6.74 0.13
C GLU A 211 5.29 -7.46 -0.88
N PRO A 212 6.33 -6.77 -1.40
CA PRO A 212 7.19 -7.34 -2.43
C PRO A 212 7.91 -8.60 -1.94
N GLY A 213 7.76 -9.67 -2.70
CA GLY A 213 8.36 -10.98 -2.39
C GLY A 213 7.54 -11.83 -1.43
N TYR A 214 6.23 -11.59 -1.31
CA TYR A 214 5.32 -12.44 -0.55
C TYR A 214 5.43 -13.91 -1.00
N ASN A 215 5.20 -14.86 -0.08
CA ASN A 215 5.28 -16.31 -0.33
C ASN A 215 6.58 -16.80 -1.02
N GLY A 216 7.71 -16.17 -0.75
CA GLY A 216 8.99 -16.56 -1.33
C GLY A 216 9.28 -16.02 -2.74
N HIS A 217 8.43 -15.14 -3.25
CA HIS A 217 8.53 -14.54 -4.58
C HIS A 217 9.66 -13.50 -4.73
N GLY A 218 10.45 -13.26 -3.69
CA GLY A 218 11.41 -12.16 -3.62
C GLY A 218 12.45 -12.10 -4.74
N LYS A 219 12.88 -13.24 -5.28
CA LYS A 219 13.85 -13.26 -6.39
C LYS A 219 13.23 -12.80 -7.72
N VAL A 220 11.95 -13.09 -7.94
CA VAL A 220 11.19 -12.67 -9.12
C VAL A 220 10.78 -11.21 -8.97
N ALA A 221 10.23 -10.83 -7.82
CA ALA A 221 9.72 -9.48 -7.58
C ALA A 221 10.83 -8.40 -7.54
N ALA A 222 12.03 -8.71 -7.05
CA ALA A 222 13.08 -7.71 -6.86
C ALA A 222 13.46 -6.92 -8.14
N PRO A 223 13.73 -7.54 -9.30
CA PRO A 223 14.05 -6.80 -10.53
C PRO A 223 12.84 -5.95 -11.01
N HIS A 224 11.62 -6.44 -10.88
CA HIS A 224 10.43 -5.68 -11.24
C HIS A 224 10.23 -4.48 -10.32
N LEU A 225 10.41 -4.66 -9.02
CA LEU A 225 10.36 -3.59 -8.05
C LEU A 225 11.42 -2.52 -8.34
N ARG A 226 12.65 -2.93 -8.67
CA ARG A 226 13.69 -2.01 -9.09
C ARG A 226 13.25 -1.19 -10.30
N ARG A 227 12.67 -1.85 -11.32
CA ARG A 227 12.18 -1.18 -12.52
C ARG A 227 11.06 -0.17 -12.23
N LEU A 228 10.14 -0.50 -11.34
CA LEU A 228 9.08 0.42 -10.92
C LEU A 228 9.64 1.67 -10.20
N PHE A 229 10.64 1.52 -9.35
CA PHE A 229 11.33 2.66 -8.76
C PHE A 229 12.06 3.51 -9.81
N GLU A 230 12.73 2.91 -10.77
CA GLU A 230 13.39 3.63 -11.86
C GLU A 230 12.41 4.44 -12.72
N ILE A 231 11.22 3.89 -12.97
CA ILE A 231 10.13 4.62 -13.63
C ILE A 231 9.72 5.81 -12.76
N GLY A 232 9.47 5.61 -11.47
CA GLY A 232 9.10 6.68 -10.56
C GLY A 232 10.18 7.75 -10.42
N TRP A 233 11.45 7.39 -10.38
CA TRP A 233 12.55 8.36 -10.35
C TRP A 233 12.65 9.17 -11.65
N ARG A 234 12.38 8.54 -12.80
CA ARG A 234 12.34 9.24 -14.09
C ARG A 234 11.16 10.20 -14.19
N VAL A 235 9.97 9.79 -13.71
CA VAL A 235 8.80 10.66 -13.61
C VAL A 235 9.02 11.79 -12.60
N ASN A 236 9.74 11.52 -11.52
CA ASN A 236 10.09 12.45 -10.45
C ASN A 236 8.88 13.21 -9.86
N PRO A 237 7.85 12.50 -9.35
CA PRO A 237 6.70 13.14 -8.77
C PRO A 237 7.04 13.93 -7.49
N ASP A 238 6.19 14.91 -7.14
CA ASP A 238 6.32 15.69 -5.91
C ASP A 238 6.16 14.82 -4.64
N GLN A 239 5.44 13.69 -4.78
CA GLN A 239 5.19 12.74 -3.72
C GLN A 239 6.34 11.74 -3.58
N PRO A 240 6.66 11.28 -2.36
CA PRO A 240 7.66 10.23 -2.18
C PRO A 240 7.22 8.88 -2.74
N LEU A 241 8.19 8.05 -3.07
CA LEU A 241 8.01 6.66 -3.47
C LEU A 241 8.38 5.73 -2.32
N ALA A 242 7.57 4.70 -2.06
CA ALA A 242 7.87 3.67 -1.07
C ALA A 242 7.40 2.29 -1.55
N ALA A 243 7.95 1.23 -0.97
CA ALA A 243 7.42 -0.11 -1.04
C ALA A 243 7.50 -0.75 0.35
N ASP A 244 6.65 -1.74 0.62
CA ASP A 244 6.41 -2.17 1.99
C ASP A 244 7.45 -3.17 2.51
N LEU A 245 7.84 -2.99 3.77
CA LEU A 245 8.65 -3.92 4.55
C LEU A 245 7.73 -4.69 5.50
N PHE A 246 7.57 -5.99 5.33
CA PHE A 246 6.51 -6.70 6.06
C PHE A 246 6.98 -7.97 6.81
N ALA A 247 7.82 -8.81 6.21
CA ALA A 247 8.04 -10.15 6.73
C ALA A 247 9.43 -10.41 7.33
N THR A 248 10.50 -10.13 6.61
CA THR A 248 11.82 -10.72 6.88
C THR A 248 12.83 -9.75 7.43
N LEU A 249 12.68 -8.47 7.16
CA LEU A 249 13.70 -7.49 7.52
C LEU A 249 13.86 -7.38 9.06
N GLY A 250 15.08 -7.63 9.53
CA GLY A 250 15.39 -7.67 10.96
C GLY A 250 15.04 -9.00 11.66
N ARG A 251 14.68 -10.04 10.93
CA ARG A 251 14.30 -11.37 11.46
C ARG A 251 15.29 -12.49 11.11
N GLY A 252 16.48 -12.15 10.61
CA GLY A 252 17.49 -13.13 10.20
C GLY A 252 17.16 -13.88 8.90
N LYS A 253 16.09 -13.50 8.21
CA LYS A 253 15.73 -14.05 6.90
C LYS A 253 16.01 -13.00 5.81
N SER A 254 16.39 -13.46 4.61
CA SER A 254 16.63 -12.57 3.48
C SER A 254 15.49 -12.66 2.48
N ASN A 255 14.89 -11.52 2.17
CA ASN A 255 13.98 -11.35 1.05
C ASN A 255 14.58 -10.29 0.10
N PRO A 256 15.03 -10.68 -1.10
CA PRO A 256 15.65 -9.73 -2.03
C PRO A 256 14.75 -8.54 -2.39
N ALA A 257 13.44 -8.74 -2.50
CA ALA A 257 12.50 -7.67 -2.80
C ALA A 257 12.32 -6.70 -1.61
N GLU A 258 12.23 -7.19 -0.36
CA GLU A 258 12.23 -6.29 0.81
C GLU A 258 13.55 -5.51 0.94
N ASN A 259 14.68 -6.13 0.63
CA ASN A 259 15.98 -5.44 0.63
C ASN A 259 16.00 -4.34 -0.44
N MET A 260 15.44 -4.60 -1.62
CA MET A 260 15.28 -3.61 -2.69
C MET A 260 14.33 -2.49 -2.26
N ALA A 261 13.18 -2.80 -1.68
CA ALA A 261 12.24 -1.83 -1.11
C ALA A 261 12.94 -0.90 -0.12
N ALA A 262 13.70 -1.47 0.82
CA ALA A 262 14.44 -0.71 1.82
C ALA A 262 15.50 0.22 1.23
N ALA A 263 16.16 -0.19 0.14
CA ALA A 263 17.21 0.58 -0.52
C ALA A 263 16.68 1.71 -1.41
N CYS A 264 15.50 1.52 -2.01
CA CYS A 264 14.97 2.41 -3.04
C CYS A 264 13.88 3.39 -2.54
N SER A 265 13.30 3.16 -1.37
CA SER A 265 12.21 3.97 -0.83
C SER A 265 12.68 5.32 -0.27
N ASP A 266 11.91 6.37 -0.53
CA ASP A 266 12.12 7.70 0.01
C ASP A 266 11.78 7.77 1.51
N ILE A 267 10.71 7.09 1.91
CA ILE A 267 10.24 6.92 3.29
C ILE A 267 10.10 5.43 3.58
N VAL A 268 10.06 5.04 4.83
CA VAL A 268 9.86 3.64 5.21
C VAL A 268 8.37 3.37 5.38
N SER A 269 7.78 2.66 4.42
CA SER A 269 6.48 2.02 4.56
C SER A 269 6.67 0.61 5.10
N TYR A 270 5.86 0.21 6.10
CA TYR A 270 5.98 -1.13 6.66
C TYR A 270 4.63 -1.68 7.14
N HIS A 271 4.54 -3.01 7.23
CA HIS A 271 3.40 -3.71 7.81
C HIS A 271 3.79 -4.41 9.10
N CYS A 272 2.93 -4.33 10.11
CA CYS A 272 3.15 -5.03 11.35
C CYS A 272 1.83 -5.29 12.08
N TYR A 273 1.39 -6.56 12.09
CA TYR A 273 0.19 -7.04 12.77
C TYR A 273 0.49 -7.72 14.12
N ARG A 274 1.61 -7.34 14.74
CA ARG A 274 2.04 -7.91 16.02
C ARG A 274 1.69 -6.96 17.17
N ASP A 275 1.68 -7.52 18.38
CA ASP A 275 1.38 -6.84 19.64
C ASP A 275 2.21 -5.56 19.89
N PHE A 276 1.86 -4.85 20.94
CA PHE A 276 2.48 -3.58 21.32
C PHE A 276 4.00 -3.69 21.50
N GLU A 277 4.48 -4.71 22.21
CA GLU A 277 5.92 -4.88 22.45
C GLU A 277 6.70 -5.05 21.14
N PHE A 278 6.15 -5.83 20.24
CA PHE A 278 6.78 -6.03 18.93
C PHE A 278 6.76 -4.73 18.11
N GLN A 279 5.68 -3.94 18.17
CA GLN A 279 5.61 -2.63 17.52
C GLN A 279 6.71 -1.69 18.03
N VAL A 280 6.91 -1.61 19.35
CA VAL A 280 7.99 -0.80 19.95
C VAL A 280 9.35 -1.22 19.40
N LYS A 281 9.65 -2.52 19.45
CA LYS A 281 10.91 -3.09 18.93
C LYS A 281 11.09 -2.82 17.44
N ARG A 282 10.00 -2.95 16.65
CA ARG A 282 10.01 -2.73 15.20
C ARG A 282 10.28 -1.26 14.85
N ILE A 283 9.60 -0.34 15.48
CA ILE A 283 9.81 1.11 15.28
C ILE A 283 11.26 1.49 15.61
N ALA A 284 11.76 1.07 16.76
CA ALA A 284 13.13 1.34 17.17
C ALA A 284 14.18 0.77 16.19
N TYR A 285 13.95 -0.47 15.72
CA TYR A 285 14.81 -1.10 14.71
C TYR A 285 14.82 -0.33 13.40
N LEU A 286 13.63 -0.01 12.83
CA LEU A 286 13.51 0.65 11.54
C LEU A 286 14.11 2.07 11.57
N ARG A 287 13.87 2.83 12.65
CA ARG A 287 14.47 4.15 12.83
C ARG A 287 16.00 4.10 12.86
N ARG A 288 16.56 3.22 13.69
CA ARG A 288 18.00 3.05 13.80
C ARG A 288 18.64 2.58 12.49
N ARG A 289 17.97 1.68 11.78
CA ARG A 289 18.48 1.08 10.55
C ARG A 289 18.47 2.06 9.38
N PHE A 290 17.39 2.83 9.20
CA PHE A 290 17.18 3.64 8.00
C PHE A 290 17.31 5.15 8.24
N GLY A 291 16.99 5.64 9.43
CA GLY A 291 17.01 7.07 9.74
C GLY A 291 16.03 7.89 8.90
N ARG A 292 14.93 7.27 8.45
CA ARG A 292 13.88 7.87 7.60
C ARG A 292 12.54 7.91 8.32
N PRO A 293 11.59 8.75 7.90
CA PRO A 293 10.21 8.72 8.39
C PRO A 293 9.57 7.35 8.24
N LEU A 294 8.72 6.97 9.18
CA LEU A 294 8.04 5.68 9.21
C LEU A 294 6.53 5.87 9.03
N VAL A 295 5.94 5.05 8.15
CA VAL A 295 4.48 4.90 8.02
C VAL A 295 4.15 3.41 8.12
N ASN A 296 3.38 3.02 9.13
CA ASN A 296 2.80 1.68 9.22
C ASN A 296 1.54 1.63 8.35
N THR A 297 1.68 1.11 7.15
CA THR A 297 0.63 1.11 6.13
C THR A 297 -0.34 -0.06 6.24
N GLU A 298 0.00 -1.05 7.06
CA GLU A 298 -0.92 -2.12 7.45
C GLU A 298 -0.67 -2.57 8.88
N TRP A 299 -1.66 -2.42 9.71
CA TRP A 299 -1.68 -2.88 11.09
C TRP A 299 -3.13 -3.06 11.56
N MET A 300 -3.30 -3.42 12.77
CA MET A 300 -4.55 -3.73 13.47
C MET A 300 -5.06 -5.14 13.17
N ASN A 301 -4.86 -6.01 14.15
CA ASN A 301 -5.40 -7.36 14.19
C ASN A 301 -5.70 -7.70 15.65
N ARG A 302 -6.97 -7.59 16.05
CA ARG A 302 -7.38 -7.78 17.44
C ARG A 302 -7.06 -9.17 17.97
N ILE A 303 -7.12 -10.17 17.10
CA ILE A 303 -6.85 -11.57 17.46
C ILE A 303 -5.41 -11.75 17.95
N THR A 304 -4.45 -11.04 17.35
CA THR A 304 -3.03 -11.10 17.72
C THR A 304 -2.60 -9.97 18.66
N ASN A 305 -3.55 -9.41 19.42
CA ASN A 305 -3.32 -8.30 20.37
C ASN A 305 -2.71 -7.03 19.76
N ASN A 306 -2.87 -6.85 18.45
CA ASN A 306 -2.49 -5.62 17.76
C ASN A 306 -3.72 -4.71 17.67
N ARG A 307 -3.99 -3.95 18.73
CA ARG A 307 -5.24 -3.22 18.98
C ARG A 307 -5.03 -1.71 18.95
N PHE A 308 -6.09 -0.98 18.67
CA PHE A 308 -6.08 0.49 18.75
C PHE A 308 -5.72 0.99 20.15
N ALA A 309 -6.21 0.32 21.21
CA ALA A 309 -6.00 0.78 22.57
C ALA A 309 -4.52 0.94 22.95
N GLU A 310 -3.67 0.04 22.49
CA GLU A 310 -2.23 0.06 22.80
C GLU A 310 -1.38 0.70 21.69
N CYS A 311 -1.66 0.34 20.43
CA CYS A 311 -0.77 0.68 19.32
C CYS A 311 -1.01 2.10 18.79
N TYR A 312 -2.25 2.59 18.79
CA TYR A 312 -2.55 3.90 18.21
C TYR A 312 -1.92 5.06 19.00
N PRO A 313 -2.00 5.06 20.36
CA PRO A 313 -1.25 6.02 21.18
C PRO A 313 0.26 5.98 20.93
N LEU A 314 0.84 4.77 20.77
CA LEU A 314 2.25 4.60 20.46
C LEU A 314 2.61 5.28 19.12
N PHE A 315 1.83 5.05 18.07
CA PHE A 315 2.09 5.65 16.75
C PHE A 315 1.99 7.18 16.81
N TYR A 316 0.98 7.71 17.50
CA TYR A 316 0.84 9.14 17.71
C TYR A 316 2.05 9.73 18.42
N LEU A 317 2.41 9.21 19.60
CA LEU A 317 3.53 9.71 20.42
C LEU A 317 4.88 9.55 19.71
N GLN A 318 5.05 8.48 18.98
CA GLN A 318 6.25 8.23 18.18
C GLN A 318 6.21 8.91 16.80
N ARG A 319 5.15 9.64 16.49
CA ARG A 319 4.96 10.25 15.17
C ARG A 319 5.26 9.26 14.02
N VAL A 320 4.68 8.09 14.09
CA VAL A 320 4.65 7.07 13.04
C VAL A 320 3.31 7.18 12.33
N GLY A 321 3.30 7.28 11.00
CA GLY A 321 2.05 7.22 10.24
C GLY A 321 1.33 5.91 10.52
N ALA A 322 0.00 5.92 10.66
CA ALA A 322 -0.80 4.77 11.08
C ALA A 322 -2.01 4.56 10.16
N VAL A 323 -1.91 3.58 9.26
CA VAL A 323 -2.97 3.22 8.31
C VAL A 323 -3.42 1.80 8.62
N SER A 324 -4.54 1.64 9.33
CA SER A 324 -5.05 0.33 9.73
C SER A 324 -5.67 -0.41 8.55
N TRP A 325 -5.77 -1.74 8.67
CA TRP A 325 -6.54 -2.51 7.70
C TRP A 325 -8.03 -2.49 8.08
N GLY A 326 -8.89 -2.20 7.07
CA GLY A 326 -10.34 -2.24 7.21
C GLY A 326 -10.97 -0.98 7.83
N LEU A 327 -12.10 -0.56 7.26
CA LEU A 327 -12.95 0.51 7.77
C LEU A 327 -14.35 -0.06 8.10
N VAL A 328 -15.08 -0.42 7.06
CA VAL A 328 -16.44 -0.98 7.19
C VAL A 328 -16.43 -2.44 6.78
N ARG A 329 -16.96 -3.32 7.62
CA ARG A 329 -17.07 -4.74 7.30
C ARG A 329 -17.82 -4.94 5.98
N SER A 330 -17.19 -5.66 5.07
CA SER A 330 -17.78 -5.94 3.78
C SER A 330 -19.13 -6.66 3.89
N ARG A 331 -20.07 -6.25 3.06
CA ARG A 331 -21.35 -6.92 2.84
C ARG A 331 -21.24 -8.11 1.91
N ARG A 332 -20.20 -8.12 1.08
CA ARG A 332 -19.98 -9.09 0.01
C ARG A 332 -19.00 -10.20 0.40
N HIS A 333 -18.01 -9.88 1.23
CA HIS A 333 -17.06 -10.86 1.77
C HIS A 333 -16.66 -10.53 3.20
N PRO A 334 -16.66 -11.48 4.12
CA PRO A 334 -16.35 -11.26 5.54
C PRO A 334 -14.86 -11.24 5.86
N SER A 335 -14.00 -11.27 4.86
CA SER A 335 -12.57 -11.58 5.01
C SER A 335 -11.78 -10.65 5.92
N SER A 336 -12.13 -9.36 5.99
CA SER A 336 -11.42 -8.41 6.87
C SER A 336 -11.86 -8.48 8.33
N SER A 337 -12.91 -9.24 8.65
CA SER A 337 -13.36 -9.47 10.03
C SER A 337 -13.17 -10.91 10.52
N GLU A 338 -12.87 -11.85 9.61
CA GLU A 338 -12.64 -13.26 9.96
C GLU A 338 -11.13 -13.57 10.12
N PRO A 339 -10.77 -14.47 11.04
CA PRO A 339 -9.38 -14.86 11.26
C PRO A 339 -8.74 -15.45 10.00
N TRP A 340 -7.49 -15.09 9.74
CA TRP A 340 -6.70 -15.76 8.71
C TRP A 340 -6.52 -17.24 9.04
N PRO A 341 -6.50 -18.16 8.06
CA PRO A 341 -6.23 -19.60 8.30
C PRO A 341 -4.94 -19.83 9.05
N ALA A 342 -3.93 -19.03 8.76
CA ALA A 342 -2.65 -19.14 9.41
C ALA A 342 -2.73 -18.93 10.94
N LEU A 343 -3.70 -18.16 11.44
CA LEU A 343 -3.92 -17.96 12.86
C LEU A 343 -4.49 -19.23 13.50
N TRP A 344 -5.47 -19.87 12.85
CA TRP A 344 -6.01 -21.14 13.28
C TRP A 344 -4.93 -22.24 13.31
N THR A 345 -4.13 -22.35 12.23
CA THR A 345 -3.03 -23.31 12.15
C THR A 345 -2.00 -23.09 13.26
N ARG A 346 -1.72 -21.84 13.64
CA ARG A 346 -0.80 -21.55 14.76
C ARG A 346 -1.41 -21.94 16.09
N TYR A 347 -2.66 -21.60 16.33
CA TYR A 347 -3.39 -21.98 17.54
C TYR A 347 -3.44 -23.49 17.73
N GLU A 348 -3.75 -24.25 16.68
CA GLU A 348 -3.76 -25.72 16.68
C GLU A 348 -2.38 -26.32 17.00
N LYS A 349 -1.29 -25.59 16.75
CA LYS A 349 0.08 -25.99 17.09
C LYS A 349 0.53 -25.55 18.49
N GLY A 350 -0.37 -25.00 19.29
CA GLY A 350 -0.04 -24.43 20.60
C GLY A 350 0.73 -23.12 20.53
N GLU A 351 0.61 -22.39 19.42
CA GLU A 351 1.14 -21.03 19.28
C GLU A 351 -0.02 -20.04 19.32
N GLY A 352 0.04 -19.01 20.18
CA GLY A 352 -1.02 -18.00 20.28
C GLY A 352 -2.14 -18.42 21.22
N ASP A 353 -1.79 -18.90 22.39
CA ASP A 353 -2.73 -19.26 23.46
C ASP A 353 -3.61 -18.07 23.92
N ASP A 354 -3.15 -16.85 23.63
CA ASP A 354 -3.83 -15.59 23.92
C ASP A 354 -4.71 -15.09 22.76
N TYR A 355 -4.88 -15.88 21.69
CA TYR A 355 -5.71 -15.47 20.55
C TYR A 355 -7.21 -15.54 20.91
N ASP A 356 -7.89 -14.41 20.72
CA ASP A 356 -9.34 -14.31 20.91
C ASP A 356 -10.07 -14.30 19.56
N PHE A 357 -10.49 -15.49 19.12
CA PHE A 357 -11.23 -15.68 17.87
C PHE A 357 -12.70 -15.21 17.92
N THR A 358 -13.16 -14.72 19.06
CA THR A 358 -14.51 -14.11 19.18
C THR A 358 -14.54 -12.69 18.66
N GLN A 359 -13.38 -12.05 18.54
CA GLN A 359 -13.22 -10.70 18.01
C GLN A 359 -13.13 -10.66 16.49
N TRP A 360 -13.59 -9.56 15.90
CA TRP A 360 -13.27 -9.26 14.50
C TRP A 360 -11.78 -8.98 14.36
N MET A 361 -11.20 -9.52 13.29
CA MET A 361 -9.77 -9.36 13.05
C MET A 361 -9.43 -7.89 12.78
N HIS A 362 -10.11 -7.26 11.83
CA HIS A 362 -9.87 -5.88 11.40
C HIS A 362 -11.11 -5.01 11.59
N ASP A 363 -11.69 -4.48 10.60
CA ASP A 363 -12.83 -3.57 10.49
C ASP A 363 -13.31 -2.90 11.79
N ILE A 364 -13.58 -1.60 11.73
CA ILE A 364 -13.97 -0.81 12.90
C ILE A 364 -15.45 -0.43 12.89
N TYR A 365 -16.11 -0.55 11.73
CA TYR A 365 -17.54 -0.32 11.58
C TYR A 365 -18.27 -1.54 11.03
N ARG A 366 -19.51 -1.70 11.47
CA ARG A 366 -20.45 -2.69 10.96
C ARG A 366 -21.00 -2.25 9.59
N PRO A 367 -21.63 -3.15 8.80
CA PRO A 367 -22.29 -2.77 7.55
C PRO A 367 -23.40 -1.72 7.71
N SER A 368 -23.90 -1.52 8.93
CA SER A 368 -24.85 -0.46 9.31
C SER A 368 -24.20 0.87 9.67
N TYR A 369 -22.90 1.00 9.49
CA TYR A 369 -22.06 2.15 9.89
C TYR A 369 -22.02 2.41 11.42
N ARG A 370 -22.54 1.49 12.22
CA ARG A 370 -22.37 1.53 13.69
C ARG A 370 -20.98 1.01 14.06
N PRO A 371 -20.33 1.58 15.07
CA PRO A 371 -19.06 1.05 15.57
C PRO A 371 -19.12 -0.46 15.87
N TYR A 372 -18.07 -1.19 15.55
CA TYR A 372 -17.86 -2.54 16.08
C TYR A 372 -17.69 -2.46 17.60
N ASP A 373 -16.78 -1.62 18.06
CA ASP A 373 -16.58 -1.27 19.46
C ASP A 373 -16.65 0.27 19.61
N PRO A 374 -17.67 0.80 20.32
CA PRO A 374 -17.80 2.24 20.56
C PRO A 374 -16.63 2.85 21.33
N GLN A 375 -15.97 2.09 22.22
CA GLN A 375 -14.84 2.62 23.00
C GLN A 375 -13.60 2.77 22.11
N GLU A 376 -13.38 1.84 21.17
CA GLU A 376 -12.33 1.93 20.19
C GLU A 376 -12.49 3.18 19.29
N ILE A 377 -13.70 3.42 18.80
CA ILE A 377 -13.99 4.63 18.00
C ILE A 377 -13.80 5.91 18.81
N LYS A 378 -14.22 5.92 20.07
CA LYS A 378 -14.00 7.06 20.97
C LYS A 378 -12.52 7.35 21.16
N LEU A 379 -11.68 6.33 21.33
CA LEU A 379 -10.24 6.45 21.45
C LEU A 379 -9.63 7.00 20.14
N ILE A 380 -10.00 6.43 18.98
CA ILE A 380 -9.53 6.90 17.67
C ILE A 380 -9.83 8.39 17.49
N LYS A 381 -11.09 8.80 17.68
CA LYS A 381 -11.52 10.21 17.56
C LYS A 381 -10.76 11.12 18.51
N ARG A 382 -10.49 10.68 19.75
CA ARG A 382 -9.72 11.46 20.72
C ARG A 382 -8.29 11.72 20.24
N PHE A 383 -7.58 10.70 19.77
CA PHE A 383 -6.19 10.88 19.27
C PHE A 383 -6.15 11.67 17.97
N ASN A 384 -7.14 11.52 17.11
CA ASN A 384 -7.27 12.30 15.89
C ASN A 384 -7.46 13.80 16.19
N ALA A 385 -8.33 14.13 17.13
CA ALA A 385 -8.55 15.51 17.57
C ALA A 385 -7.31 16.12 18.24
N LEU A 386 -6.57 15.34 19.05
CA LEU A 386 -5.28 15.78 19.62
C LEU A 386 -4.26 16.09 18.53
N ALA A 387 -4.20 15.27 17.48
CA ALA A 387 -3.30 15.50 16.36
C ALA A 387 -3.65 16.78 15.58
N GLU A 388 -4.93 17.02 15.32
CA GLU A 388 -5.41 18.25 14.65
C GLU A 388 -5.06 19.51 15.46
N SER A 389 -5.27 19.47 16.78
CA SER A 389 -4.90 20.56 17.67
C SER A 389 -3.40 20.84 17.66
N ALA A 390 -2.57 19.79 17.71
CA ALA A 390 -1.12 19.91 17.67
C ALA A 390 -0.62 20.45 16.32
N ASP A 391 -1.23 20.04 15.22
CA ASP A 391 -0.89 20.52 13.88
C ASP A 391 -1.29 21.99 13.69
N SER A 392 -2.44 22.42 14.23
CA SER A 392 -2.89 23.82 14.23
C SER A 392 -1.90 24.73 15.00
N ILE A 393 -1.50 24.32 16.21
CA ILE A 393 -0.52 25.08 17.02
C ILE A 393 0.82 25.21 16.27
N ARG A 394 1.29 24.15 15.64
CA ARG A 394 2.54 24.16 14.88
C ARG A 394 2.46 25.14 13.71
N THR A 395 1.37 25.17 12.98
CA THR A 395 1.14 26.10 11.87
C THR A 395 1.15 27.56 12.36
N GLN A 396 0.53 27.82 13.51
CA GLN A 396 0.53 29.17 14.10
C GLN A 396 1.93 29.64 14.51
N ILE A 397 2.76 28.75 15.12
CA ILE A 397 4.14 29.06 15.50
C ILE A 397 4.96 29.41 14.25
N HIS A 398 4.90 28.63 13.18
CA HIS A 398 5.61 28.92 11.93
C HIS A 398 5.22 30.28 11.33
N HIS A 399 3.95 30.65 11.37
CA HIS A 399 3.51 31.98 10.91
C HIS A 399 4.05 33.12 11.78
N GLN A 400 4.20 32.90 13.08
CA GLN A 400 4.71 33.94 14.01
C GLN A 400 6.24 34.09 13.95
N THR A 401 6.97 33.01 13.68
CA THR A 401 8.45 33.03 13.61
C THR A 401 8.99 33.48 12.25
N GLY A 402 8.14 33.70 11.24
CA GLY A 402 8.56 34.14 9.91
C GLY A 402 9.37 33.12 9.12
N GLU A 403 9.46 31.88 9.57
CA GLU A 403 10.05 30.79 8.80
C GLU A 403 9.09 30.36 7.68
N THR A 404 9.19 31.03 6.55
CA THR A 404 8.55 30.64 5.30
C THR A 404 9.12 29.30 4.85
N LYS A 405 8.22 28.40 4.44
CA LYS A 405 8.54 27.05 3.91
C LYS A 405 9.43 27.08 2.67
#